data_04064016dfcb98a0568e24c69a5ca3bb
#
_entry.id   04064016dfcb98a0568e24c69a5ca3bb
#
_cell.length_a   1.000
_cell.length_b   1.000
_cell.length_c   1.000
_cell.angle_alpha   90.00
_cell.angle_beta   90.00
_cell.angle_gamma   90.00
#
_symmetry.space_group_name_H-M   'P 1'
#
loop_
_entity.id
_entity.type
_entity.pdbx_description
1 polymer ?
#
loop_
_entity_poly.entity_id
_entity_poly.type
_entity_poly.pdbx_seq_one_letter_code
_entity_poly.pdbx_strand_id
1 'polypeptide(L)'
;MKISVKVVPGASKSEIVGWLGEDLKVRIQAPANDGKANDALCEFLASEFGLPARSVRIASGFSSRKKIVEADGLSQESLEKSAKPARAHGVFSK
;
A
#
# COMPACT_ATOMS: atom_id res chain seq x y z
N MET A 1 -9.54 6.00 6.76
CA MET A 1 -9.14 6.66 5.50
C MET A 1 -9.11 5.64 4.37
N LYS A 2 -9.68 6.00 3.24
CA LYS A 2 -9.66 5.12 2.07
C LYS A 2 -8.56 5.54 1.12
N ILE A 3 -7.82 4.56 0.61
CA ILE A 3 -6.70 4.79 -0.28
C ILE A 3 -6.86 3.93 -1.52
N SER A 4 -6.64 4.53 -2.68
CA SER A 4 -6.59 3.76 -3.92
C SER A 4 -5.18 3.20 -4.07
N VAL A 5 -5.06 1.89 -4.16
CA VAL A 5 -3.77 1.21 -4.21
C VAL A 5 -3.67 0.38 -5.47
N LYS A 6 -2.56 0.53 -6.19
CA LYS A 6 -2.28 -0.32 -7.34
C LYS A 6 -1.25 -1.35 -6.92
N VAL A 7 -1.64 -2.62 -6.96
CA VAL A 7 -0.85 -3.72 -6.40
C VAL A 7 -0.11 -4.46 -7.50
N VAL A 8 1.16 -4.76 -7.25
CA VAL A 8 1.96 -5.60 -8.14
C VAL A 8 2.37 -6.83 -7.32
N PRO A 9 1.65 -7.95 -7.48
CA PRO A 9 1.99 -9.18 -6.76
C PRO A 9 3.17 -9.88 -7.41
N GLY A 10 3.69 -10.90 -6.73
CA GLY A 10 4.80 -11.67 -7.27
C GLY A 10 6.14 -10.98 -7.19
N ALA A 11 6.25 -9.93 -6.41
CA ALA A 11 7.51 -9.20 -6.26
C ALA A 11 8.46 -9.96 -5.33
N SER A 12 9.75 -9.69 -5.45
CA SER A 12 10.73 -10.33 -4.60
C SER A 12 10.70 -9.80 -3.17
N LYS A 13 10.12 -8.62 -2.97
CA LYS A 13 9.91 -8.07 -1.64
C LYS A 13 8.71 -7.14 -1.68
N SER A 14 8.12 -6.88 -0.51
CA SER A 14 7.01 -5.94 -0.39
C SER A 14 7.56 -4.55 -0.13
N GLU A 15 7.07 -3.57 -0.89
CA GLU A 15 7.53 -2.18 -0.72
C GLU A 15 6.52 -1.21 -1.30
N ILE A 16 6.48 -0.02 -0.71
CA ILE A 16 5.69 1.08 -1.26
C ILE A 16 6.59 1.78 -2.28
N VAL A 17 6.16 1.75 -3.54
CA VAL A 17 6.94 2.36 -4.63
C VAL A 17 6.74 3.86 -4.66
N GLY A 18 5.51 4.32 -4.46
CA GLY A 18 5.19 5.73 -4.49
C GLY A 18 3.86 5.98 -5.18
N TRP A 19 3.57 7.23 -5.43
CA TRP A 19 2.30 7.62 -6.03
C TRP A 19 2.37 7.60 -7.55
N LEU A 20 1.33 7.05 -8.17
CA LEU A 20 1.11 7.14 -9.60
C LEU A 20 -0.22 7.86 -9.76
N GLY A 21 -0.16 9.18 -9.96
CA GLY A 21 -1.39 9.97 -9.93
C GLY A 21 -2.03 9.86 -8.56
N GLU A 22 -3.24 9.38 -8.50
CA GLU A 22 -3.98 9.23 -7.24
C GLU A 22 -3.81 7.85 -6.62
N ASP A 23 -3.11 6.95 -7.30
CA ASP A 23 -2.95 5.58 -6.82
C ASP A 23 -1.60 5.41 -6.12
N LEU A 24 -1.61 4.74 -4.99
CA LEU A 24 -0.38 4.37 -4.31
C LEU A 24 0.07 3.04 -4.88
N LYS A 25 1.22 3.03 -5.53
CA LYS A 25 1.75 1.79 -6.11
C LYS A 25 2.51 1.02 -5.06
N VAL A 26 2.14 -0.24 -4.88
CA VAL A 26 2.72 -1.11 -3.86
C VAL A 26 3.09 -2.46 -4.49
N ARG A 27 4.31 -2.90 -4.25
CA ARG A 27 4.74 -4.23 -4.65
C ARG A 27 4.54 -5.16 -3.47
N ILE A 28 4.06 -6.37 -3.74
CA ILE A 28 3.78 -7.34 -2.68
C ILE A 28 4.47 -8.66 -2.97
N GLN A 29 5.18 -9.17 -1.98
CA GLN A 29 5.83 -10.46 -2.05
C GLN A 29 4.80 -11.54 -1.71
N ALA A 30 3.94 -11.82 -2.66
CA ALA A 30 2.91 -12.84 -2.54
C ALA A 30 2.48 -13.25 -3.94
N PRO A 31 2.05 -14.50 -4.12
CA PRO A 31 1.58 -14.90 -5.45
C PRO A 31 0.32 -14.12 -5.84
N ALA A 32 0.07 -14.06 -7.14
CA ALA A 32 -1.11 -13.37 -7.67
C ALA A 32 -2.37 -14.19 -7.41
N ASN A 33 -2.55 -14.61 -6.19
CA ASN A 33 -3.70 -15.36 -5.72
C ASN A 33 -4.48 -14.38 -4.85
N ASP A 34 -5.71 -14.13 -5.23
CA ASP A 34 -6.52 -13.07 -4.63
C ASP A 34 -6.49 -13.04 -3.11
N GLY A 35 -6.72 -14.16 -2.47
CA GLY A 35 -6.77 -14.19 -1.02
C GLY A 35 -5.42 -13.87 -0.41
N LYS A 36 -4.37 -14.50 -0.90
CA LYS A 36 -3.05 -14.33 -0.31
C LYS A 36 -2.48 -12.94 -0.58
N ALA A 37 -2.67 -12.42 -1.78
CA ALA A 37 -2.18 -11.08 -2.11
C ALA A 37 -2.91 -10.02 -1.30
N ASN A 38 -4.22 -10.18 -1.10
CA ASN A 38 -4.99 -9.22 -0.31
C ASN A 38 -4.55 -9.23 1.14
N ASP A 39 -4.37 -10.41 1.72
CA ASP A 39 -3.92 -10.52 3.12
C ASP A 39 -2.54 -9.93 3.29
N ALA A 40 -1.62 -10.24 2.37
CA ALA A 40 -0.26 -9.73 2.45
C ALA A 40 -0.24 -8.21 2.31
N LEU A 41 -1.09 -7.67 1.43
CA LEU A 41 -1.17 -6.22 1.25
C LEU A 41 -1.64 -5.53 2.53
N CYS A 42 -2.68 -6.05 3.16
CA CYS A 42 -3.22 -5.44 4.37
C CYS A 42 -2.19 -5.51 5.51
N GLU A 43 -1.54 -6.64 5.68
CA GLU A 43 -0.52 -6.80 6.72
C GLU A 43 0.66 -5.86 6.47
N PHE A 44 1.10 -5.77 5.22
CA PHE A 44 2.22 -4.92 4.87
C PHE A 44 1.89 -3.44 5.13
N LEU A 45 0.72 -2.99 4.68
CA LEU A 45 0.33 -1.59 4.85
C LEU A 45 0.13 -1.25 6.33
N ALA A 46 -0.46 -2.16 7.10
CA ALA A 46 -0.62 -1.92 8.53
C ALA A 46 0.74 -1.73 9.19
N SER A 47 1.70 -2.57 8.84
CA SER A 47 3.04 -2.46 9.38
C SER A 47 3.70 -1.14 8.99
N GLU A 48 3.57 -0.75 7.72
CA GLU A 48 4.18 0.49 7.24
C GLU A 48 3.57 1.72 7.88
N PHE A 49 2.28 1.69 8.15
CA PHE A 49 1.57 2.82 8.74
C PHE A 49 1.56 2.79 10.26
N GLY A 50 2.12 1.75 10.87
CA GLY A 50 2.14 1.63 12.32
C GLY A 50 0.77 1.37 12.92
N LEU A 51 -0.08 0.63 12.21
CA LEU A 51 -1.45 0.34 12.63
C LEU A 51 -1.60 -1.15 12.96
N PRO A 52 -2.59 -1.51 13.77
CA PRO A 52 -2.92 -2.92 13.97
C PRO A 52 -3.33 -3.54 12.64
N ALA A 53 -2.98 -4.80 12.42
CA ALA A 53 -3.27 -5.48 11.16
C ALA A 53 -4.76 -5.45 10.82
N ARG A 54 -5.62 -5.60 11.82
CA ARG A 54 -7.07 -5.62 11.61
C ARG A 54 -7.65 -4.26 11.26
N SER A 55 -6.85 -3.19 11.37
CA SER A 55 -7.31 -1.84 11.02
C SER A 55 -7.26 -1.59 9.53
N VAL A 56 -6.63 -2.47 8.75
CA VAL A 56 -6.46 -2.30 7.32
C VAL A 56 -7.20 -3.43 6.61
N ARG A 57 -8.06 -3.07 5.67
CA ARG A 57 -8.85 -4.06 4.94
C ARG A 57 -9.13 -3.57 3.53
N ILE A 58 -9.47 -4.51 2.65
CA ILE A 58 -9.83 -4.20 1.28
C ILE A 58 -11.31 -3.83 1.26
N ALA A 59 -11.62 -2.63 0.79
CA ALA A 59 -13.00 -2.19 0.67
C ALA A 59 -13.62 -2.57 -0.67
N SER A 60 -12.82 -2.58 -1.74
CA SER A 60 -13.31 -3.02 -3.05
C SER A 60 -12.12 -3.40 -3.92
N GLY A 61 -12.40 -4.05 -5.06
CA GLY A 61 -11.37 -4.47 -5.98
C GLY A 61 -10.65 -5.74 -5.54
N PHE A 62 -11.36 -6.67 -4.91
CA PHE A 62 -10.74 -7.88 -4.35
C PHE A 62 -9.98 -8.69 -5.40
N SER A 63 -10.47 -8.77 -6.63
CA SER A 63 -9.83 -9.54 -7.68
C SER A 63 -9.12 -8.65 -8.70
N SER A 64 -8.93 -7.40 -8.38
CA SER A 64 -8.34 -6.43 -9.28
C SER A 64 -6.98 -6.00 -8.75
N ARG A 65 -6.11 -5.53 -9.64
CA ARG A 65 -4.84 -4.98 -9.21
C ARG A 65 -5.03 -3.59 -8.61
N LYS A 66 -6.10 -2.90 -8.97
CA LYS A 66 -6.43 -1.62 -8.35
C LYS A 66 -7.46 -1.87 -7.26
N LYS A 67 -7.08 -1.59 -6.04
CA LYS A 67 -7.91 -1.87 -4.87
C LYS A 67 -8.16 -0.61 -4.08
N ILE A 68 -9.31 -0.57 -3.41
CA ILE A 68 -9.59 0.48 -2.44
C ILE A 68 -9.35 -0.12 -1.08
N VAL A 69 -8.44 0.46 -0.34
CA VAL A 69 -8.05 -0.03 0.99
C VAL A 69 -8.56 0.93 2.04
N GLU A 70 -9.20 0.38 3.07
CA GLU A 70 -9.66 1.17 4.21
C GLU A 70 -8.66 0.99 5.34
N ALA A 71 -8.09 2.06 5.83
CA ALA A 71 -7.12 2.02 6.92
C ALA A 71 -7.62 2.88 8.07
N ASP A 72 -8.16 2.24 9.10
CA ASP A 72 -8.71 2.93 10.26
C ASP A 72 -7.57 3.46 11.12
N GLY A 73 -7.64 4.72 11.49
CA GLY A 73 -6.63 5.33 12.34
C GLY A 73 -5.47 5.94 11.57
N LEU A 74 -5.48 5.84 10.25
CA LEU A 74 -4.43 6.43 9.44
C LEU A 74 -4.70 7.92 9.26
N SER A 75 -3.70 8.75 9.51
CA SER A 75 -3.79 10.19 9.27
C SER A 75 -3.14 10.52 7.94
N GLN A 76 -3.50 11.66 7.37
CA GLN A 76 -2.89 12.12 6.13
C GLN A 76 -1.38 12.29 6.29
N GLU A 77 -0.95 12.78 7.45
CA GLU A 77 0.47 12.96 7.71
C GLU A 77 1.22 11.63 7.72
N SER A 78 0.67 10.62 8.38
CA SER A 78 1.29 9.29 8.41
C SER A 78 1.35 8.68 7.02
N LEU A 79 0.28 8.86 6.24
CA LEU A 79 0.24 8.36 4.88
C LEU A 79 1.34 9.00 4.03
N GLU A 80 1.50 10.30 4.14
CA GLU A 80 2.49 11.01 3.36
C GLU A 80 3.91 10.58 3.74
N LYS A 81 4.15 10.34 5.01
CA LYS A 81 5.46 9.89 5.45
C LYS A 81 5.79 8.50 4.92
N SER A 82 4.84 7.58 5.00
CA SER A 82 5.06 6.20 4.58
C SER A 82 5.10 6.05 3.07
N ALA A 83 4.34 6.87 2.36
CA ALA A 83 4.20 6.75 0.92
C ALA A 83 5.14 7.66 0.15
N LYS A 84 6.03 8.34 0.83
CA LYS A 84 6.96 9.26 0.19
C LYS A 84 7.85 8.52 -0.80
N PRO A 85 7.88 8.94 -2.07
CA PRO A 85 8.69 8.24 -3.05
C PRO A 85 10.17 8.32 -2.72
N ALA A 86 10.87 7.24 -2.93
CA ALA A 86 12.30 7.21 -2.67
C ALA A 86 13.04 8.26 -3.49
N ARG A 87 12.59 8.46 -4.71
CA ARG A 87 13.27 9.43 -5.58
C ARG A 87 13.04 10.87 -5.17
N ALA A 88 12.09 11.09 -4.31
CA ALA A 88 11.83 12.45 -3.91
C ALA A 88 12.87 12.96 -2.99
N HIS A 89 13.68 12.11 -2.61
CA HIS A 89 14.65 12.59 -1.84
C HIS A 89 15.81 12.82 -2.58
N GLY A 90 15.68 12.84 -2.83
CA GLY A 90 16.25 13.04 -3.34
C GLY A 90 16.55 13.87 -4.08
N VAL A 91 16.50 13.90 -4.51
CA VAL A 91 16.41 14.71 -5.22
C VAL A 91 16.48 15.84 -4.78
N PHE A 92 16.31 15.76 -4.50
CA PHE A 92 16.06 16.56 -4.06
C PHE A 92 16.44 17.02 -3.35
N SER A 93 16.67 16.81 -3.33
CA SER A 93 16.85 17.05 -2.63
C SER A 93 17.21 17.74 -2.23
N LYS A 94 17.38 17.84 -2.62
CA LYS A 94 17.55 18.39 -2.22
C LYS A 94 17.63 18.77 -1.82
#